data_08e618d740eb9cda0c025ef2b0d17937
#
_entry.id   08e618d740eb9cda0c025ef2b0d17937
#
_cell.length_a   1.000
_cell.length_b   1.000
_cell.length_c   1.000
_cell.angle_alpha   90.00
_cell.angle_beta   90.00
_cell.angle_gamma   90.00
#
_symmetry.space_group_name_H-M   'P 1'
#
loop_
_entity.id
_entity.type
_entity.pdbx_description
1 polymer ?
#
loop_
_entity_poly.entity_id
_entity_poly.type
_entity_poly.pdbx_seq_one_letter_code
_entity_poly.pdbx_strand_id
1 'polypeptide(L)'
;MADAESLHPSTSIGVRHPVSAPVIDRNGSQDSTGTPTSGSWDDAPLDAAPLDARPLDAATLKSLFSSTVPGTVGFEEELLVVYRGSWLPADAAAVVADIGDPRVKPELPACQLEIATSVHQEVAVAIDELRTCRALLAAACGPDLAVAAAPVHPLLDGRTALSATARAANLGARYRQIIERQLVSSLQVHLAFGDADCTLGVYHALRDLLPELAALAGAAPFAAGRDTGLCSVRPVIASELPRQGIPPIIASWEQLAGDLAWLVRGGAVSDTSEWWWELRPHLRYGTLELRVLDVQPTVDGTSAVARLVHALAARFAELHHLGELQPPAPTWRIAENRWAALRDGVRGELLDLRTGEARPARRCLHDLIDAAESYAPDGLDDVRAMVENPVVEHLRALGPERVMPWLAEVFTE
;
A
#
# COMPACT_ATOMS: atom_id res chain seq x y z
N MET A 1 -37.81 17.61 46.48
CA MET A 1 -37.69 18.98 47.03
C MET A 1 -36.48 19.55 46.38
N ALA A 2 -36.75 20.32 45.39
CA ALA A 2 -36.48 21.73 45.14
C ALA A 2 -35.02 21.95 44.74
N ASP A 3 -34.58 22.72 43.76
CA ASP A 3 -35.24 23.49 42.69
C ASP A 3 -34.15 23.87 41.67
N ALA A 4 -34.61 24.13 40.50
CA ALA A 4 -33.88 24.69 39.37
C ALA A 4 -33.30 26.06 39.64
N GLU A 5 -32.27 26.45 38.86
CA GLU A 5 -32.33 27.75 38.15
C GLU A 5 -31.19 27.88 37.10
N SER A 6 -31.59 28.22 35.95
CA SER A 6 -30.97 28.69 34.73
C SER A 6 -30.14 29.95 34.87
N LEU A 7 -29.15 30.13 33.98
CA LEU A 7 -28.85 31.42 33.33
C LEU A 7 -27.83 31.25 32.18
N HIS A 8 -28.30 31.51 30.95
CA HIS A 8 -27.49 31.93 29.78
C HIS A 8 -27.16 33.43 29.90
N PRO A 9 -26.06 33.92 29.27
CA PRO A 9 -26.32 34.66 28.06
C PRO A 9 -25.34 34.42 26.88
N SER A 10 -25.90 34.57 25.70
CA SER A 10 -25.34 34.66 24.38
C SER A 10 -24.40 35.83 24.15
N THR A 11 -23.30 35.64 23.41
CA THR A 11 -22.67 36.73 22.63
C THR A 11 -22.22 36.18 21.28
N SER A 12 -22.86 36.69 20.24
CA SER A 12 -22.55 36.52 18.82
C SER A 12 -21.36 37.39 18.44
N ILE A 13 -20.36 36.81 17.77
CA ILE A 13 -19.33 37.58 17.04
C ILE A 13 -19.42 37.18 15.57
N GLY A 14 -19.73 38.17 14.73
CA GLY A 14 -19.88 38.02 13.28
C GLY A 14 -18.54 37.83 12.57
N VAL A 15 -18.50 36.90 11.63
CA VAL A 15 -17.40 36.69 10.70
C VAL A 15 -17.71 37.39 9.38
N ARG A 16 -16.81 38.27 8.96
CA ARG A 16 -16.83 38.95 7.67
C ARG A 16 -16.08 38.09 6.63
N HIS A 17 -16.72 37.85 5.48
CA HIS A 17 -16.09 37.28 4.29
C HIS A 17 -15.22 38.33 3.56
N PRO A 18 -14.07 37.95 3.00
CA PRO A 18 -13.44 38.74 1.95
C PRO A 18 -13.75 38.23 0.55
N VAL A 19 -13.77 39.19 -0.33
CA VAL A 19 -14.22 39.27 -1.72
C VAL A 19 -13.19 38.64 -2.67
N SER A 20 -13.71 38.04 -3.74
CA SER A 20 -13.00 37.49 -4.91
C SER A 20 -12.15 38.52 -5.66
N ALA A 21 -11.02 38.05 -6.22
CA ALA A 21 -10.28 38.75 -7.28
C ALA A 21 -9.93 37.81 -8.45
N PRO A 22 -9.64 38.34 -9.66
CA PRO A 22 -10.09 37.75 -10.94
C PRO A 22 -9.06 36.87 -11.65
N VAL A 23 -9.63 36.01 -12.54
CA VAL A 23 -8.99 35.17 -13.55
C VAL A 23 -8.20 36.01 -14.58
N ILE A 24 -6.95 35.61 -14.88
CA ILE A 24 -6.23 36.08 -16.08
C ILE A 24 -5.89 34.86 -16.94
N ASP A 25 -6.46 34.89 -18.14
CA ASP A 25 -6.23 34.00 -19.29
C ASP A 25 -4.94 34.39 -20.01
N ARG A 26 -4.09 33.43 -20.44
CA ARG A 26 -3.12 33.62 -21.54
C ARG A 26 -2.89 32.33 -22.31
N ASN A 27 -3.42 32.34 -23.52
CA ASN A 27 -3.09 31.49 -24.66
C ASN A 27 -1.65 31.68 -25.14
N GLY A 28 -1.05 30.61 -25.71
CA GLY A 28 -0.04 30.75 -26.73
C GLY A 28 0.91 29.60 -26.98
N SER A 29 0.60 28.82 -28.02
CA SER A 29 1.44 28.17 -29.04
C SER A 29 2.26 26.90 -28.72
N GLN A 30 1.99 25.94 -29.60
CA GLN A 30 2.64 24.65 -29.86
C GLN A 30 4.12 24.77 -30.18
N ASP A 31 4.92 23.78 -29.74
CA ASP A 31 5.92 23.18 -30.62
C ASP A 31 6.14 21.69 -30.29
N SER A 32 6.26 20.90 -31.33
CA SER A 32 6.25 19.46 -31.37
C SER A 32 7.67 18.90 -31.52
N THR A 33 8.17 18.18 -30.54
CA THR A 33 9.13 17.07 -30.73
C THR A 33 9.04 16.18 -29.49
N GLY A 34 8.30 15.06 -29.63
CA GLY A 34 7.97 14.20 -28.49
C GLY A 34 9.05 13.16 -28.19
N THR A 35 9.56 13.23 -27.00
CA THR A 35 10.01 12.06 -26.22
C THR A 35 8.86 11.66 -25.31
N PRO A 36 8.56 10.37 -25.08
CA PRO A 36 7.47 9.99 -24.17
C PRO A 36 7.87 10.38 -22.75
N THR A 37 7.21 11.41 -22.22
CA THR A 37 7.33 11.85 -20.85
C THR A 37 6.66 10.83 -19.93
N SER A 38 7.32 10.48 -18.83
CA SER A 38 6.80 9.73 -17.69
C SER A 38 5.42 10.30 -17.29
N GLY A 39 4.34 9.54 -17.55
CA GLY A 39 2.99 9.92 -17.12
C GLY A 39 2.81 9.67 -15.63
N SER A 40 2.26 10.63 -14.90
CA SER A 40 1.77 10.42 -13.55
C SER A 40 0.58 9.43 -13.57
N TRP A 41 0.37 8.63 -12.52
CA TRP A 41 -0.82 7.79 -12.35
C TRP A 41 -2.13 8.59 -12.48
N ASP A 42 -2.10 9.90 -12.21
CA ASP A 42 -3.23 10.81 -12.38
C ASP A 42 -3.35 11.38 -13.81
N ASP A 43 -2.34 11.21 -14.68
CA ASP A 43 -2.39 11.54 -16.11
C ASP A 43 -3.06 10.43 -16.97
N ALA A 44 -3.61 9.39 -16.36
CA ALA A 44 -4.69 8.65 -17.01
C ALA A 44 -5.73 9.71 -17.41
N PRO A 45 -6.12 9.81 -18.73
CA PRO A 45 -6.89 10.93 -19.23
C PRO A 45 -8.06 11.21 -18.27
N LEU A 46 -8.16 12.43 -17.75
CA LEU A 46 -9.28 12.91 -16.93
C LEU A 46 -10.64 12.70 -17.64
N ASP A 47 -10.60 12.45 -18.94
CA ASP A 47 -11.71 12.05 -19.81
C ASP A 47 -12.00 10.54 -19.81
N ALA A 48 -11.18 9.71 -19.15
CA ALA A 48 -11.59 8.34 -18.89
C ALA A 48 -12.79 8.40 -17.93
N ALA A 49 -13.99 8.07 -18.45
CA ALA A 49 -15.20 7.98 -17.63
C ALA A 49 -14.89 7.26 -16.32
N PRO A 50 -15.39 7.74 -15.16
CA PRO A 50 -15.24 7.05 -13.89
C PRO A 50 -15.50 5.56 -14.10
N LEU A 51 -14.76 4.70 -13.43
CA LEU A 51 -14.98 3.22 -13.53
C LEU A 51 -16.44 2.84 -13.31
N ASP A 52 -17.18 3.66 -12.52
CA ASP A 52 -18.62 3.55 -12.27
C ASP A 52 -19.48 3.72 -13.51
N ALA A 53 -18.95 4.33 -14.58
CA ALA A 53 -19.64 4.50 -15.86
C ALA A 53 -19.24 3.46 -16.91
N ARG A 54 -18.22 2.63 -16.67
CA ARG A 54 -17.81 1.54 -17.58
C ARG A 54 -18.55 0.26 -17.25
N PRO A 55 -18.94 -0.55 -18.25
CA PRO A 55 -19.49 -1.87 -17.98
C PRO A 55 -18.44 -2.72 -17.21
N LEU A 56 -18.87 -3.30 -16.09
CA LEU A 56 -18.06 -4.32 -15.39
C LEU A 56 -18.28 -5.67 -16.10
N ASP A 57 -17.64 -5.83 -17.25
CA ASP A 57 -17.65 -7.08 -18.01
C ASP A 57 -16.21 -7.55 -18.33
N ALA A 58 -16.07 -8.81 -18.68
CA ALA A 58 -14.77 -9.43 -18.93
C ALA A 58 -14.00 -8.77 -20.08
N ALA A 59 -14.68 -8.29 -21.11
CA ALA A 59 -14.03 -7.67 -22.27
C ALA A 59 -13.39 -6.32 -21.88
N THR A 60 -14.13 -5.53 -21.10
CA THR A 60 -13.63 -4.26 -20.54
C THR A 60 -12.44 -4.50 -19.63
N LEU A 61 -12.51 -5.49 -18.71
CA LEU A 61 -11.40 -5.85 -17.83
C LEU A 61 -10.18 -6.31 -18.63
N LYS A 62 -10.34 -7.26 -19.55
CA LYS A 62 -9.22 -7.73 -20.40
C LYS A 62 -8.58 -6.58 -21.18
N SER A 63 -9.38 -5.71 -21.77
CA SER A 63 -8.86 -4.54 -22.51
C SER A 63 -8.01 -3.64 -21.63
N LEU A 64 -8.45 -3.39 -20.39
CA LEU A 64 -7.73 -2.55 -19.43
C LEU A 64 -6.33 -3.12 -19.14
N PHE A 65 -6.24 -4.40 -18.76
CA PHE A 65 -4.97 -5.03 -18.41
C PHE A 65 -4.06 -5.28 -19.63
N SER A 66 -4.64 -5.41 -20.84
CA SER A 66 -3.87 -5.56 -22.07
C SER A 66 -3.39 -4.23 -22.65
N SER A 67 -3.87 -3.10 -22.17
CA SER A 67 -3.46 -1.76 -22.65
C SER A 67 -2.25 -1.18 -21.91
N THR A 68 -1.78 -1.85 -20.87
CA THR A 68 -0.61 -1.39 -20.08
C THR A 68 0.71 -1.74 -20.77
N VAL A 69 1.78 -1.02 -20.41
CA VAL A 69 3.12 -1.31 -20.89
C VAL A 69 3.74 -2.43 -20.03
N PRO A 70 4.11 -3.58 -20.60
CA PRO A 70 4.62 -4.69 -19.82
C PRO A 70 5.95 -4.36 -19.13
N GLY A 71 6.14 -4.91 -17.92
CA GLY A 71 7.33 -4.71 -17.10
C GLY A 71 7.40 -3.39 -16.38
N THR A 72 6.38 -2.51 -16.50
CA THR A 72 6.36 -1.25 -15.74
C THR A 72 5.96 -1.48 -14.28
N VAL A 73 6.50 -0.62 -13.42
CA VAL A 73 6.32 -0.66 -11.97
C VAL A 73 6.00 0.74 -11.43
N GLY A 74 5.29 0.80 -10.32
CA GLY A 74 5.07 2.00 -9.52
C GLY A 74 4.84 1.62 -8.07
N PHE A 75 5.02 2.57 -7.16
CA PHE A 75 4.92 2.35 -5.71
C PHE A 75 3.94 3.32 -5.08
N GLU A 76 3.23 2.82 -4.07
CA GLU A 76 2.51 3.65 -3.11
C GLU A 76 3.06 3.36 -1.71
N GLU A 77 3.39 4.40 -0.95
CA GLU A 77 3.78 4.29 0.46
C GLU A 77 2.86 5.12 1.33
N GLU A 78 2.26 4.47 2.32
CA GLU A 78 1.47 5.12 3.36
C GLU A 78 2.37 5.49 4.54
N LEU A 79 2.32 6.75 5.00
CA LEU A 79 3.25 7.32 5.95
C LEU A 79 2.52 8.10 7.04
N LEU A 80 3.07 8.10 8.26
CA LEU A 80 2.49 8.82 9.39
C LEU A 80 3.17 10.17 9.62
N VAL A 81 2.36 11.23 9.79
CA VAL A 81 2.80 12.53 10.29
C VAL A 81 2.61 12.57 11.81
N VAL A 82 3.65 12.95 12.54
CA VAL A 82 3.67 12.96 14.00
C VAL A 82 4.30 14.24 14.55
N TYR A 83 3.93 14.63 15.75
CA TYR A 83 4.58 15.71 16.48
C TYR A 83 5.93 15.26 17.05
N ARG A 84 7.02 15.99 16.77
CA ARG A 84 8.32 15.74 17.42
C ARG A 84 8.19 15.89 18.94
N GLY A 85 8.89 15.05 19.65
CA GLY A 85 8.90 15.04 21.13
C GLY A 85 7.80 14.18 21.73
N SER A 86 6.53 14.38 21.39
CA SER A 86 5.44 13.53 21.89
C SER A 86 5.26 12.24 21.06
N TRP A 87 5.62 12.29 19.78
CA TRP A 87 5.45 11.25 18.79
C TRP A 87 3.98 10.85 18.56
N LEU A 88 3.05 11.67 19.00
CA LEU A 88 1.62 11.49 18.76
C LEU A 88 1.26 11.89 17.32
N PRO A 89 0.20 11.31 16.74
CA PRO A 89 -0.28 11.66 15.41
C PRO A 89 -0.56 13.16 15.27
N ALA A 90 -0.14 13.73 14.15
CA ALA A 90 -0.45 15.10 13.74
C ALA A 90 -1.28 15.07 12.45
N ASP A 91 -2.06 16.13 12.21
CA ASP A 91 -2.83 16.25 10.96
C ASP A 91 -1.88 16.42 9.77
N ALA A 92 -2.01 15.55 8.76
CA ALA A 92 -1.18 15.55 7.56
C ALA A 92 -1.62 16.59 6.51
N ALA A 93 -2.85 17.13 6.62
CA ALA A 93 -3.44 17.98 5.58
C ALA A 93 -2.62 19.24 5.28
N ALA A 94 -2.03 19.87 6.32
CA ALA A 94 -1.19 21.06 6.14
C ALA A 94 0.11 20.70 5.39
N VAL A 95 0.76 19.58 5.74
CA VAL A 95 2.00 19.13 5.09
C VAL A 95 1.74 18.80 3.60
N VAL A 96 0.64 18.11 3.30
CA VAL A 96 0.24 17.81 1.90
C VAL A 96 -0.03 19.10 1.13
N ALA A 97 -0.74 20.07 1.73
CA ALA A 97 -1.04 21.36 1.08
C ALA A 97 0.22 22.20 0.82
N ASP A 98 1.16 22.23 1.76
CA ASP A 98 2.40 23.00 1.65
C ASP A 98 3.32 22.44 0.56
N ILE A 99 3.34 21.11 0.39
CA ILE A 99 4.14 20.47 -0.67
C ILE A 99 3.52 20.75 -2.04
N GLY A 100 2.20 20.63 -2.19
CA GLY A 100 1.49 20.86 -3.44
C GLY A 100 1.91 19.93 -4.59
N ASP A 101 2.59 18.82 -4.29
CA ASP A 101 3.02 17.82 -5.26
C ASP A 101 1.91 16.77 -5.44
N PRO A 102 1.43 16.51 -6.67
CA PRO A 102 0.34 15.56 -6.92
C PRO A 102 0.66 14.12 -6.51
N ARG A 103 1.93 13.78 -6.35
CA ARG A 103 2.37 12.47 -5.87
C ARG A 103 2.15 12.27 -4.37
N VAL A 104 1.91 13.35 -3.62
CA VAL A 104 1.68 13.31 -2.18
C VAL A 104 0.21 13.63 -1.90
N LYS A 105 -0.52 12.66 -1.34
CA LYS A 105 -1.98 12.73 -1.16
C LYS A 105 -2.36 12.48 0.29
N PRO A 106 -3.49 13.05 0.77
CA PRO A 106 -4.06 12.67 2.07
C PRO A 106 -4.61 11.24 2.00
N GLU A 107 -4.39 10.46 3.07
CA GLU A 107 -4.96 9.13 3.24
C GLU A 107 -6.19 9.14 4.16
N LEU A 108 -6.76 7.94 4.42
CA LEU A 108 -7.97 7.76 5.21
C LEU A 108 -7.84 8.27 6.66
N PRO A 109 -6.79 7.91 7.43
CA PRO A 109 -6.51 8.56 8.71
C PRO A 109 -6.02 10.01 8.51
N ALA A 110 -6.51 10.95 9.33
CA ALA A 110 -6.12 12.37 9.22
C ALA A 110 -4.61 12.62 9.40
N CYS A 111 -3.92 11.74 10.12
CA CYS A 111 -2.48 11.81 10.34
C CYS A 111 -1.65 11.05 9.29
N GLN A 112 -2.29 10.53 8.25
CA GLN A 112 -1.64 9.70 7.24
C GLN A 112 -1.65 10.39 5.88
N LEU A 113 -0.57 10.24 5.16
CA LEU A 113 -0.43 10.62 3.76
C LEU A 113 0.13 9.46 2.96
N GLU A 114 -0.05 9.53 1.66
CA GLU A 114 0.45 8.55 0.70
C GLU A 114 1.37 9.22 -0.31
N ILE A 115 2.51 8.59 -0.59
CA ILE A 115 3.31 8.88 -1.77
C ILE A 115 2.91 7.89 -2.86
N ALA A 116 2.57 8.37 -4.06
CA ALA A 116 2.39 7.54 -5.24
C ALA A 116 3.40 7.97 -6.31
N THR A 117 4.34 7.08 -6.69
CA THR A 117 5.32 7.37 -7.74
C THR A 117 4.67 7.40 -9.12
N SER A 118 5.37 7.95 -10.09
CA SER A 118 5.06 7.76 -11.51
C SER A 118 5.27 6.30 -11.94
N VAL A 119 4.86 5.96 -13.17
CA VAL A 119 5.08 4.66 -13.78
C VAL A 119 6.46 4.60 -14.43
N HIS A 120 7.26 3.61 -14.09
CA HIS A 120 8.63 3.46 -14.59
C HIS A 120 8.88 2.07 -15.17
N GLN A 121 9.82 1.96 -16.11
CA GLN A 121 10.31 0.69 -16.64
C GLN A 121 11.34 0.04 -15.70
N GLU A 122 12.05 0.84 -14.92
CA GLU A 122 13.14 0.42 -14.06
C GLU A 122 12.80 0.69 -12.59
N VAL A 123 12.95 -0.32 -11.75
CA VAL A 123 12.73 -0.21 -10.29
C VAL A 123 13.61 0.88 -9.69
N ALA A 124 14.88 0.98 -10.11
CA ALA A 124 15.82 1.97 -9.59
C ALA A 124 15.32 3.41 -9.80
N VAL A 125 14.75 3.71 -10.98
CA VAL A 125 14.21 5.06 -11.27
C VAL A 125 12.99 5.37 -10.41
N ALA A 126 12.09 4.40 -10.20
CA ALA A 126 10.94 4.55 -9.31
C ALA A 126 11.37 4.77 -7.84
N ILE A 127 12.43 4.10 -7.40
CA ILE A 127 13.02 4.26 -6.05
C ILE A 127 13.69 5.64 -5.89
N ASP A 128 14.37 6.15 -6.91
CA ASP A 128 14.95 7.50 -6.86
C ASP A 128 13.86 8.58 -6.78
N GLU A 129 12.73 8.37 -7.47
CA GLU A 129 11.56 9.24 -7.33
C GLU A 129 10.98 9.18 -5.91
N LEU A 130 10.83 7.99 -5.34
CA LEU A 130 10.36 7.80 -3.98
C LEU A 130 11.28 8.47 -2.96
N ARG A 131 12.61 8.33 -3.13
CA ARG A 131 13.63 9.00 -2.30
C ARG A 131 13.47 10.51 -2.36
N THR A 132 13.21 11.05 -3.55
CA THR A 132 12.94 12.49 -3.74
C THR A 132 11.67 12.92 -3.00
N CYS A 133 10.58 12.15 -3.09
CA CYS A 133 9.34 12.44 -2.37
C CYS A 133 9.52 12.39 -0.84
N ARG A 134 10.23 11.37 -0.31
CA ARG A 134 10.53 11.31 1.14
C ARG A 134 11.37 12.51 1.61
N ALA A 135 12.35 12.95 0.81
CA ALA A 135 13.15 14.14 1.12
C ALA A 135 12.32 15.43 1.13
N LEU A 136 11.39 15.60 0.17
CA LEU A 136 10.44 16.71 0.15
C LEU A 136 9.54 16.73 1.39
N LEU A 137 9.01 15.57 1.79
CA LEU A 137 8.20 15.40 2.99
C LEU A 137 8.97 15.77 4.25
N ALA A 138 10.19 15.27 4.40
CA ALA A 138 11.03 15.57 5.56
C ALA A 138 11.31 17.08 5.68
N ALA A 139 11.55 17.76 4.54
CA ALA A 139 11.77 19.21 4.49
C ALA A 139 10.52 20.02 4.84
N ALA A 140 9.33 19.59 4.38
CA ALA A 140 8.05 20.27 4.63
C ALA A 140 7.58 20.19 6.08
N CYS A 141 8.00 19.17 6.84
CA CYS A 141 7.59 18.98 8.23
C CYS A 141 8.14 20.06 9.21
N GLY A 142 9.18 20.80 8.83
CA GLY A 142 9.78 21.80 9.72
C GLY A 142 10.28 21.23 11.06
N PRO A 143 10.42 22.06 12.11
CA PRO A 143 11.00 21.63 13.38
C PRO A 143 10.05 20.86 14.29
N ASP A 144 8.73 21.06 14.16
CA ASP A 144 7.72 20.56 15.09
C ASP A 144 7.12 19.19 14.68
N LEU A 145 7.21 18.85 13.39
CA LEU A 145 6.65 17.63 12.83
C LEU A 145 7.74 16.70 12.32
N ALA A 146 7.38 15.43 12.19
CA ALA A 146 8.19 14.41 11.49
C ALA A 146 7.27 13.49 10.69
N VAL A 147 7.83 12.88 9.65
CA VAL A 147 7.20 11.75 8.96
C VAL A 147 7.90 10.47 9.40
N ALA A 148 7.14 9.41 9.52
CA ALA A 148 7.65 8.08 9.88
C ALA A 148 6.99 7.00 9.03
N ALA A 149 7.80 6.09 8.49
CA ALA A 149 7.35 4.88 7.80
C ALA A 149 7.06 3.78 8.84
N ALA A 150 5.94 3.93 9.54
CA ALA A 150 5.51 3.04 10.61
C ALA A 150 4.31 2.22 10.16
N PRO A 151 4.42 0.89 9.98
CA PRO A 151 3.29 0.05 9.55
C PRO A 151 2.13 0.08 10.55
N VAL A 152 2.43 0.23 11.84
CA VAL A 152 1.50 0.48 12.95
C VAL A 152 2.17 1.43 13.93
N HIS A 153 1.41 2.39 14.46
CA HIS A 153 1.94 3.25 15.52
C HIS A 153 2.18 2.44 16.80
N PRO A 154 3.42 2.32 17.30
CA PRO A 154 3.77 1.34 18.34
C PRO A 154 3.09 1.57 19.69
N LEU A 155 2.72 2.81 20.01
CA LEU A 155 2.17 3.19 21.32
C LEU A 155 0.64 3.31 21.35
N LEU A 156 -0.02 3.40 20.17
CA LEU A 156 -1.47 3.62 20.09
C LEU A 156 -2.24 2.30 19.91
N ASP A 157 -3.51 2.35 20.26
CA ASP A 157 -4.47 1.24 20.04
C ASP A 157 -5.06 1.23 18.61
N GLY A 158 -4.50 2.02 17.69
CA GLY A 158 -4.90 2.11 16.29
C GLY A 158 -6.04 3.09 16.01
N ARG A 159 -6.63 3.74 17.02
CA ARG A 159 -7.71 4.72 16.81
C ARG A 159 -7.16 6.05 16.36
N THR A 160 -7.80 6.63 15.33
CA THR A 160 -7.46 7.94 14.79
C THR A 160 -8.69 8.62 14.19
N ALA A 161 -8.62 9.96 14.10
CA ALA A 161 -9.59 10.72 13.33
C ALA A 161 -9.44 10.39 11.81
N LEU A 162 -10.54 10.44 11.11
CA LEU A 162 -10.55 10.32 9.64
C LEU A 162 -10.23 11.67 9.00
N SER A 163 -9.60 11.62 7.83
CA SER A 163 -9.35 12.83 7.02
C SER A 163 -10.66 13.47 6.56
N ALA A 164 -10.63 14.77 6.27
CA ALA A 164 -11.81 15.54 5.84
C ALA A 164 -12.15 15.33 4.35
N THR A 165 -11.91 14.14 3.80
CA THR A 165 -12.21 13.80 2.41
C THR A 165 -13.59 13.18 2.27
N ALA A 166 -14.22 13.33 1.09
CA ALA A 166 -15.51 12.69 0.79
C ALA A 166 -15.40 11.15 0.87
N ARG A 167 -14.27 10.58 0.44
CA ARG A 167 -13.97 9.14 0.58
C ARG A 167 -14.00 8.70 2.03
N ALA A 168 -13.29 9.41 2.92
CA ALA A 168 -13.24 9.09 4.34
C ALA A 168 -14.63 9.18 5.00
N ALA A 169 -15.43 10.20 4.65
CA ALA A 169 -16.80 10.33 5.15
C ALA A 169 -17.69 9.14 4.72
N ASN A 170 -17.60 8.73 3.45
CA ASN A 170 -18.35 7.57 2.93
C ASN A 170 -17.94 6.26 3.62
N LEU A 171 -16.64 6.01 3.78
CA LEU A 171 -16.13 4.83 4.48
C LEU A 171 -16.50 4.86 5.97
N GLY A 172 -16.42 6.02 6.63
CA GLY A 172 -16.88 6.22 8.01
C GLY A 172 -18.36 5.89 8.19
N ALA A 173 -19.21 6.32 7.26
CA ALA A 173 -20.64 5.99 7.27
C ALA A 173 -20.89 4.49 7.08
N ARG A 174 -20.09 3.80 6.27
CA ARG A 174 -20.23 2.37 5.95
C ARG A 174 -19.68 1.46 7.03
N TYR A 175 -18.43 1.68 7.45
CA TYR A 175 -17.68 0.76 8.34
C TYR A 175 -17.70 1.18 9.81
N ARG A 176 -18.29 2.34 10.12
CA ARG A 176 -18.49 2.82 11.50
C ARG A 176 -17.14 2.93 12.24
N GLN A 177 -17.13 2.56 13.51
CA GLN A 177 -15.94 2.62 14.38
C GLN A 177 -14.78 1.71 13.93
N ILE A 178 -15.06 0.70 13.10
CA ILE A 178 -13.98 -0.19 12.64
C ILE A 178 -13.00 0.54 11.73
N ILE A 179 -13.49 1.46 10.89
CA ILE A 179 -12.63 2.23 10.00
C ILE A 179 -11.71 3.22 10.77
N GLU A 180 -12.15 3.71 11.92
CA GLU A 180 -11.34 4.58 12.78
C GLU A 180 -10.16 3.84 13.43
N ARG A 181 -10.15 2.51 13.42
CA ARG A 181 -9.09 1.65 13.95
C ARG A 181 -8.06 1.23 12.89
N GLN A 182 -8.21 1.72 11.67
CA GLN A 182 -7.35 1.37 10.54
C GLN A 182 -6.15 2.33 10.39
N LEU A 183 -5.44 2.62 11.52
CA LEU A 183 -4.17 3.33 11.47
C LEU A 183 -3.06 2.31 11.13
N VAL A 184 -3.01 1.94 9.87
CA VAL A 184 -2.07 0.97 9.32
C VAL A 184 -1.44 1.53 8.05
N SER A 185 -0.16 1.25 7.82
CA SER A 185 0.58 1.75 6.66
C SER A 185 1.28 0.62 5.92
N SER A 186 1.11 0.58 4.62
CA SER A 186 1.68 -0.44 3.73
C SER A 186 2.61 0.17 2.67
N LEU A 187 3.47 -0.67 2.12
CA LEU A 187 4.08 -0.50 0.83
C LEU A 187 3.21 -1.23 -0.19
N GLN A 188 2.82 -0.57 -1.26
CA GLN A 188 2.07 -1.16 -2.36
C GLN A 188 2.92 -1.13 -3.62
N VAL A 189 2.98 -2.28 -4.31
CA VAL A 189 3.76 -2.43 -5.55
C VAL A 189 2.81 -2.73 -6.70
N HIS A 190 2.78 -1.85 -7.68
CA HIS A 190 2.00 -2.01 -8.91
C HIS A 190 2.87 -2.60 -10.02
N LEU A 191 2.35 -3.62 -10.70
CA LEU A 191 3.03 -4.37 -11.75
C LEU A 191 2.14 -4.47 -12.97
N ALA A 192 2.66 -4.15 -14.16
CA ALA A 192 1.93 -4.24 -15.42
C ALA A 192 2.53 -5.30 -16.35
N PHE A 193 1.69 -6.01 -17.08
CA PHE A 193 2.10 -7.12 -17.94
C PHE A 193 1.72 -6.94 -19.41
N GLY A 194 0.86 -5.97 -19.75
CA GLY A 194 0.41 -5.74 -21.14
C GLY A 194 -0.41 -6.89 -21.75
N ASP A 195 -0.79 -7.86 -20.92
CA ASP A 195 -1.53 -9.05 -21.30
C ASP A 195 -2.44 -9.49 -20.14
N ALA A 196 -3.73 -9.58 -20.38
CA ALA A 196 -4.71 -9.91 -19.36
C ALA A 196 -4.57 -11.35 -18.85
N ASP A 197 -4.30 -12.30 -19.72
CA ASP A 197 -4.17 -13.73 -19.34
C ASP A 197 -2.85 -13.95 -18.58
N CYS A 198 -1.77 -13.31 -19.01
CA CYS A 198 -0.51 -13.27 -18.25
C CYS A 198 -0.72 -12.63 -16.86
N THR A 199 -1.43 -11.51 -16.79
CA THR A 199 -1.76 -10.85 -15.49
C THR A 199 -2.45 -11.82 -14.54
N LEU A 200 -3.43 -12.58 -15.01
CA LEU A 200 -4.15 -13.55 -14.18
C LEU A 200 -3.27 -14.74 -13.78
N GLY A 201 -2.39 -15.20 -14.65
CA GLY A 201 -1.39 -16.23 -14.35
C GLY A 201 -0.43 -15.80 -13.25
N VAL A 202 0.15 -14.59 -13.40
CA VAL A 202 1.07 -14.01 -12.39
C VAL A 202 0.34 -13.70 -11.07
N TYR A 203 -0.92 -13.25 -11.11
CA TYR A 203 -1.75 -13.10 -9.91
C TYR A 203 -1.78 -14.38 -9.07
N HIS A 204 -2.02 -15.54 -9.69
CA HIS A 204 -2.07 -16.81 -8.97
C HIS A 204 -0.71 -17.21 -8.39
N ALA A 205 0.37 -16.99 -9.14
CA ALA A 205 1.71 -17.32 -8.68
C ALA A 205 2.17 -16.42 -7.52
N LEU A 206 1.96 -15.10 -7.59
CA LEU A 206 2.26 -14.16 -6.50
C LEU A 206 1.37 -14.40 -5.28
N ARG A 207 0.09 -14.78 -5.48
CA ARG A 207 -0.83 -15.10 -4.41
C ARG A 207 -0.31 -16.25 -3.52
N ASP A 208 0.30 -17.25 -4.12
CA ASP A 208 0.87 -18.38 -3.41
C ASP A 208 2.11 -17.97 -2.58
N LEU A 209 2.77 -16.85 -2.90
CA LEU A 209 3.96 -16.32 -2.21
C LEU A 209 3.68 -15.21 -1.19
N LEU A 210 2.42 -14.82 -0.98
CA LEU A 210 2.10 -13.75 -0.01
C LEU A 210 2.65 -14.01 1.40
N PRO A 211 2.70 -15.26 1.92
CA PRO A 211 3.31 -15.53 3.21
C PRO A 211 4.81 -15.21 3.28
N GLU A 212 5.58 -15.61 2.28
CA GLU A 212 7.02 -15.36 2.21
C GLU A 212 7.31 -13.86 2.14
N LEU A 213 6.54 -13.12 1.34
CA LEU A 213 6.67 -11.66 1.22
C LEU A 213 6.27 -10.94 2.52
N ALA A 214 5.22 -11.42 3.21
CA ALA A 214 4.84 -10.92 4.54
C ALA A 214 5.93 -11.19 5.59
N ALA A 215 6.56 -12.37 5.54
CA ALA A 215 7.65 -12.73 6.46
C ALA A 215 8.88 -11.84 6.26
N LEU A 216 9.22 -11.53 5.00
CA LEU A 216 10.36 -10.67 4.63
C LEU A 216 10.14 -9.22 5.07
N ALA A 217 8.95 -8.67 4.78
CA ALA A 217 8.64 -7.25 4.97
C ALA A 217 8.15 -6.91 6.39
N GLY A 218 7.98 -7.88 7.28
CA GLY A 218 7.41 -7.68 8.62
C GLY A 218 8.19 -6.65 9.46
N ALA A 219 7.51 -5.54 9.83
CA ALA A 219 8.10 -4.40 10.54
C ALA A 219 7.17 -3.78 11.61
N ALA A 220 6.18 -4.53 12.14
CA ALA A 220 5.20 -4.01 13.08
C ALA A 220 5.02 -4.93 14.32
N PRO A 221 6.04 -5.06 15.20
CA PRO A 221 5.96 -5.94 16.35
C PRO A 221 5.10 -5.37 17.51
N PHE A 222 4.87 -4.06 17.54
CA PHE A 222 4.23 -3.38 18.67
C PHE A 222 2.85 -2.82 18.33
N ALA A 223 1.94 -2.86 19.32
CA ALA A 223 0.69 -2.13 19.33
C ALA A 223 0.32 -1.79 20.80
N ALA A 224 -0.30 -0.63 21.03
CA ALA A 224 -0.73 -0.17 22.36
C ALA A 224 0.39 -0.24 23.43
N GLY A 225 1.63 0.08 23.04
CA GLY A 225 2.81 0.08 23.93
C GLY A 225 3.31 -1.31 24.32
N ARG A 226 2.90 -2.38 23.62
CA ARG A 226 3.26 -3.77 23.96
C ARG A 226 3.81 -4.52 22.76
N ASP A 227 4.76 -5.42 23.00
CA ASP A 227 5.13 -6.43 22.01
C ASP A 227 3.94 -7.39 21.83
N THR A 228 3.46 -7.50 20.61
CA THR A 228 2.33 -8.35 20.25
C THR A 228 2.71 -9.83 20.14
N GLY A 229 4.01 -10.14 20.13
CA GLY A 229 4.55 -11.45 19.80
C GLY A 229 4.54 -11.74 18.29
N LEU A 230 4.07 -10.81 17.44
CA LEU A 230 4.02 -10.95 15.99
C LEU A 230 5.17 -10.16 15.34
N CYS A 231 5.67 -10.60 14.21
CA CYS A 231 6.58 -9.82 13.37
C CYS A 231 5.86 -8.67 12.70
N SER A 232 4.59 -8.85 12.32
CA SER A 232 3.72 -7.77 11.88
C SER A 232 2.28 -7.96 12.38
N VAL A 233 1.80 -7.01 13.17
CA VAL A 233 0.39 -6.93 13.59
C VAL A 233 -0.47 -6.17 12.58
N ARG A 234 0.12 -5.43 11.64
CA ARG A 234 -0.60 -4.61 10.63
C ARG A 234 -1.67 -5.40 9.88
N PRO A 235 -1.36 -6.55 9.24
CA PRO A 235 -2.37 -7.31 8.50
C PRO A 235 -3.47 -7.91 9.39
N VAL A 236 -3.20 -8.10 10.68
CA VAL A 236 -4.21 -8.55 11.65
C VAL A 236 -5.22 -7.42 11.93
N ILE A 237 -4.73 -6.19 12.16
CA ILE A 237 -5.59 -5.01 12.33
C ILE A 237 -6.40 -4.75 11.05
N ALA A 238 -5.77 -4.78 9.87
CA ALA A 238 -6.45 -4.60 8.59
C ALA A 238 -7.59 -5.62 8.38
N SER A 239 -7.42 -6.84 8.89
CA SER A 239 -8.43 -7.93 8.77
C SER A 239 -9.73 -7.66 9.54
N GLU A 240 -9.85 -6.60 10.33
CA GLU A 240 -11.12 -6.16 10.89
C GLU A 240 -12.10 -5.66 9.81
N LEU A 241 -11.59 -5.22 8.65
CA LEU A 241 -12.39 -4.87 7.49
C LEU A 241 -12.65 -6.09 6.59
N PRO A 242 -13.76 -6.12 5.85
CA PRO A 242 -14.02 -7.17 4.87
C PRO A 242 -13.05 -7.07 3.69
N ARG A 243 -12.88 -8.19 2.97
CA ARG A 243 -12.02 -8.27 1.77
C ARG A 243 -10.55 -7.99 2.06
N GLN A 244 -10.06 -8.46 3.19
CA GLN A 244 -8.66 -8.41 3.63
C GLN A 244 -8.04 -9.81 3.67
N GLY A 245 -6.72 -9.89 3.69
CA GLY A 245 -5.97 -11.15 3.74
C GLY A 245 -5.80 -11.79 2.37
N ILE A 246 -5.69 -13.13 2.36
CA ILE A 246 -5.41 -13.88 1.13
C ILE A 246 -6.59 -13.77 0.17
N PRO A 247 -6.37 -13.27 -1.06
CA PRO A 247 -7.43 -13.07 -2.04
C PRO A 247 -7.98 -14.41 -2.57
N PRO A 248 -9.21 -14.42 -3.12
CA PRO A 248 -9.80 -15.61 -3.73
C PRO A 248 -9.04 -16.05 -4.97
N ILE A 249 -9.22 -17.32 -5.37
CA ILE A 249 -8.84 -17.76 -6.71
C ILE A 249 -9.79 -17.09 -7.71
N ILE A 250 -9.23 -16.46 -8.74
CA ILE A 250 -9.98 -15.87 -9.84
C ILE A 250 -9.89 -16.85 -11.02
N ALA A 251 -10.95 -17.61 -11.25
CA ALA A 251 -10.94 -18.64 -12.31
C ALA A 251 -10.96 -18.04 -13.72
N SER A 252 -11.53 -16.85 -13.89
CA SER A 252 -11.56 -16.12 -15.16
C SER A 252 -11.91 -14.65 -14.98
N TRP A 253 -11.70 -13.84 -16.00
CA TRP A 253 -12.13 -12.45 -16.02
C TRP A 253 -13.65 -12.30 -15.97
N GLU A 254 -14.40 -13.27 -16.50
CA GLU A 254 -15.86 -13.34 -16.43
C GLU A 254 -16.33 -13.52 -14.98
N GLN A 255 -15.65 -14.39 -14.20
CA GLN A 255 -15.94 -14.54 -12.77
C GLN A 255 -15.63 -13.23 -12.03
N LEU A 256 -14.45 -12.64 -12.20
CA LEU A 256 -14.09 -11.41 -11.51
C LEU A 256 -15.09 -10.29 -11.82
N ALA A 257 -15.45 -10.10 -13.09
CA ALA A 257 -16.43 -9.11 -13.50
C ALA A 257 -17.79 -9.35 -12.83
N GLY A 258 -18.23 -10.60 -12.76
CA GLY A 258 -19.46 -11.00 -12.10
C GLY A 258 -19.46 -10.71 -10.60
N ASP A 259 -18.36 -11.02 -9.91
CA ASP A 259 -18.19 -10.81 -8.47
C ASP A 259 -18.16 -9.30 -8.13
N LEU A 260 -17.42 -8.51 -8.89
CA LEU A 260 -17.37 -7.05 -8.74
C LEU A 260 -18.74 -6.40 -9.00
N ALA A 261 -19.40 -6.82 -10.08
CA ALA A 261 -20.75 -6.34 -10.39
C ALA A 261 -21.77 -6.74 -9.31
N TRP A 262 -21.62 -7.90 -8.69
CA TRP A 262 -22.47 -8.32 -7.56
C TRP A 262 -22.26 -7.40 -6.35
N LEU A 263 -21.01 -7.10 -5.98
CA LEU A 263 -20.69 -6.22 -4.86
C LEU A 263 -21.26 -4.80 -5.05
N VAL A 264 -21.06 -4.22 -6.25
CA VAL A 264 -21.54 -2.87 -6.57
C VAL A 264 -23.07 -2.82 -6.58
N ARG A 265 -23.73 -3.75 -7.31
CA ARG A 265 -25.21 -3.81 -7.38
C ARG A 265 -25.84 -4.08 -6.02
N GLY A 266 -25.20 -4.87 -5.19
CA GLY A 266 -25.65 -5.18 -3.82
C GLY A 266 -25.42 -4.04 -2.83
N GLY A 267 -24.72 -2.96 -3.24
CA GLY A 267 -24.34 -1.86 -2.36
C GLY A 267 -23.34 -2.27 -1.28
N ALA A 268 -22.64 -3.41 -1.45
CA ALA A 268 -21.62 -3.89 -0.51
C ALA A 268 -20.34 -3.06 -0.56
N VAL A 269 -20.07 -2.41 -1.69
CA VAL A 269 -19.00 -1.44 -1.90
C VAL A 269 -19.57 -0.20 -2.62
N SER A 270 -18.90 0.95 -2.48
CA SER A 270 -19.25 2.16 -3.25
C SER A 270 -18.71 2.05 -4.67
N ASP A 271 -17.49 1.53 -4.77
CA ASP A 271 -16.78 1.32 -6.02
C ASP A 271 -15.78 0.14 -5.89
N THR A 272 -15.11 -0.18 -6.97
CA THR A 272 -14.18 -1.32 -7.01
C THR A 272 -12.87 -1.09 -6.28
N SER A 273 -12.55 0.14 -5.86
CA SER A 273 -11.35 0.44 -5.04
C SER A 273 -11.44 -0.15 -3.63
N GLU A 274 -12.65 -0.50 -3.17
CA GLU A 274 -12.86 -1.20 -1.90
C GLU A 274 -12.55 -2.71 -1.95
N TRP A 275 -11.90 -3.21 -3.01
CA TRP A 275 -11.40 -4.58 -3.17
C TRP A 275 -10.02 -4.73 -2.51
N TRP A 276 -9.94 -4.72 -1.18
CA TRP A 276 -8.71 -4.50 -0.40
C TRP A 276 -7.86 -5.74 -0.10
N TRP A 277 -7.99 -6.80 -0.87
CA TRP A 277 -7.16 -8.00 -0.70
C TRP A 277 -5.65 -7.68 -0.77
N GLU A 278 -4.82 -8.49 -0.11
CA GLU A 278 -3.36 -8.32 -0.06
C GLU A 278 -2.66 -8.42 -1.42
N LEU A 279 -3.34 -8.91 -2.42
CA LEU A 279 -3.00 -8.84 -3.84
C LEU A 279 -4.30 -8.67 -4.62
N ARG A 280 -4.35 -7.71 -5.54
CA ARG A 280 -5.56 -7.49 -6.34
C ARG A 280 -5.27 -7.05 -7.77
N PRO A 281 -6.10 -7.40 -8.75
CA PRO A 281 -6.17 -6.66 -10.00
C PRO A 281 -6.70 -5.25 -9.73
N HIS A 282 -5.90 -4.21 -10.01
CA HIS A 282 -6.27 -2.81 -9.79
C HIS A 282 -6.92 -2.22 -11.04
N LEU A 283 -8.24 -1.98 -10.99
CA LEU A 283 -9.06 -1.68 -12.17
C LEU A 283 -8.90 -0.26 -12.72
N ARG A 284 -8.34 0.66 -11.95
CA ARG A 284 -8.06 2.00 -12.45
C ARG A 284 -6.82 2.04 -13.33
N TYR A 285 -5.79 1.28 -12.94
CA TYR A 285 -4.46 1.32 -13.56
C TYR A 285 -4.16 0.13 -14.48
N GLY A 286 -4.97 -0.94 -14.44
CA GLY A 286 -4.71 -2.16 -15.19
C GLY A 286 -3.49 -2.94 -14.71
N THR A 287 -3.16 -2.84 -13.43
CA THR A 287 -1.99 -3.45 -12.79
C THR A 287 -2.37 -4.54 -11.80
N LEU A 288 -1.43 -5.42 -11.45
CA LEU A 288 -1.50 -6.14 -10.18
C LEU A 288 -0.91 -5.26 -9.08
N GLU A 289 -1.67 -5.09 -8.02
CA GLU A 289 -1.27 -4.33 -6.84
C GLU A 289 -1.03 -5.29 -5.67
N LEU A 290 0.22 -5.37 -5.24
CA LEU A 290 0.64 -6.15 -4.08
C LEU A 290 0.63 -5.25 -2.84
N ARG A 291 -0.18 -5.61 -1.82
CA ARG A 291 -0.49 -4.81 -0.63
C ARG A 291 -0.05 -5.47 0.68
N VAL A 292 0.47 -6.70 0.62
CA VAL A 292 0.83 -7.49 1.82
C VAL A 292 2.00 -6.89 2.60
N LEU A 293 2.80 -6.07 1.96
CA LEU A 293 4.06 -5.55 2.47
C LEU A 293 3.83 -4.46 3.53
N ASP A 294 4.52 -4.56 4.66
CA ASP A 294 4.64 -3.42 5.57
C ASP A 294 5.46 -2.31 4.90
N VAL A 295 5.10 -1.03 5.13
CA VAL A 295 5.96 0.07 4.73
C VAL A 295 7.33 -0.09 5.41
N GLN A 296 8.41 0.11 4.65
CA GLN A 296 9.76 -0.12 5.15
C GLN A 296 10.33 1.16 5.79
N PRO A 297 11.08 1.03 6.90
CA PRO A 297 11.68 2.16 7.60
C PRO A 297 12.53 3.05 6.70
N THR A 298 13.30 2.46 5.80
CA THR A 298 14.23 3.15 4.89
C THR A 298 13.82 2.97 3.43
N VAL A 299 14.26 3.88 2.57
CA VAL A 299 14.09 3.75 1.11
C VAL A 299 14.86 2.54 0.58
N ASP A 300 16.01 2.23 1.17
CA ASP A 300 16.81 1.06 0.78
C ASP A 300 16.07 -0.25 1.10
N GLY A 301 15.35 -0.32 2.24
CA GLY A 301 14.48 -1.45 2.55
C GLY A 301 13.33 -1.60 1.55
N THR A 302 12.69 -0.49 1.16
CA THR A 302 11.67 -0.48 0.10
C THR A 302 12.25 -0.96 -1.23
N SER A 303 13.45 -0.47 -1.60
CA SER A 303 14.16 -0.88 -2.81
C SER A 303 14.42 -2.39 -2.86
N ALA A 304 14.92 -2.96 -1.78
CA ALA A 304 15.20 -4.39 -1.71
C ALA A 304 13.94 -5.23 -1.95
N VAL A 305 12.86 -4.93 -1.22
CA VAL A 305 11.58 -5.65 -1.37
C VAL A 305 10.99 -5.47 -2.77
N ALA A 306 11.00 -4.24 -3.30
CA ALA A 306 10.46 -3.92 -4.62
C ALA A 306 11.20 -4.67 -5.75
N ARG A 307 12.54 -4.75 -5.67
CA ARG A 307 13.36 -5.50 -6.66
C ARG A 307 13.05 -6.99 -6.64
N LEU A 308 12.91 -7.59 -5.46
CA LEU A 308 12.51 -9.00 -5.38
C LEU A 308 11.12 -9.23 -5.99
N VAL A 309 10.14 -8.39 -5.64
CA VAL A 309 8.77 -8.51 -6.15
C VAL A 309 8.73 -8.37 -7.67
N HIS A 310 9.44 -7.38 -8.22
CA HIS A 310 9.52 -7.15 -9.66
C HIS A 310 10.21 -8.32 -10.39
N ALA A 311 11.32 -8.83 -9.86
CA ALA A 311 12.05 -9.98 -10.41
C ALA A 311 11.20 -11.27 -10.39
N LEU A 312 10.47 -11.53 -9.30
CA LEU A 312 9.53 -12.64 -9.21
C LEU A 312 8.39 -12.50 -10.23
N ALA A 313 7.85 -11.30 -10.40
CA ALA A 313 6.80 -11.02 -11.36
C ALA A 313 7.27 -11.25 -12.81
N ALA A 314 8.47 -10.79 -13.16
CA ALA A 314 9.09 -11.03 -14.48
C ALA A 314 9.30 -12.54 -14.74
N ARG A 315 9.81 -13.26 -13.74
CA ARG A 315 9.96 -14.72 -13.81
C ARG A 315 8.62 -15.42 -14.03
N PHE A 316 7.58 -15.04 -13.30
CA PHE A 316 6.27 -15.67 -13.45
C PHE A 316 5.60 -15.34 -14.79
N ALA A 317 5.84 -14.15 -15.34
CA ALA A 317 5.39 -13.80 -16.68
C ALA A 317 6.06 -14.71 -17.73
N GLU A 318 7.36 -14.99 -17.63
CA GLU A 318 8.05 -15.95 -18.50
C GLU A 318 7.49 -17.37 -18.34
N LEU A 319 7.33 -17.85 -17.10
CA LEU A 319 6.75 -19.17 -16.85
C LEU A 319 5.30 -19.29 -17.35
N HIS A 320 4.53 -18.20 -17.33
CA HIS A 320 3.21 -18.16 -17.95
C HIS A 320 3.30 -18.41 -19.45
N HIS A 321 4.18 -17.70 -20.16
CA HIS A 321 4.34 -17.86 -21.62
C HIS A 321 4.88 -19.24 -22.02
N LEU A 322 5.65 -19.89 -21.13
CA LEU A 322 6.11 -21.27 -21.32
C LEU A 322 5.03 -22.32 -20.96
N GLY A 323 3.94 -21.92 -20.30
CA GLY A 323 2.91 -22.85 -19.80
C GLY A 323 3.37 -23.66 -18.59
N GLU A 324 4.34 -23.16 -17.82
CA GLU A 324 4.99 -23.86 -16.68
C GLU A 324 4.51 -23.38 -15.32
N LEU A 325 3.56 -22.43 -15.26
CA LEU A 325 2.97 -22.00 -13.99
C LEU A 325 2.25 -23.15 -13.30
N GLN A 326 2.45 -23.27 -12.00
CA GLN A 326 1.74 -24.24 -11.19
C GLN A 326 0.27 -23.80 -10.95
N PRO A 327 -0.67 -24.75 -10.83
CA PRO A 327 -2.04 -24.41 -10.43
C PRO A 327 -2.05 -23.70 -9.07
N PRO A 328 -2.99 -22.73 -8.83
CA PRO A 328 -3.04 -22.00 -7.58
C PRO A 328 -3.32 -22.91 -6.37
N ALA A 329 -2.66 -22.64 -5.26
CA ALA A 329 -2.88 -23.36 -4.03
C ALA A 329 -4.24 -23.00 -3.38
N PRO A 330 -4.86 -23.91 -2.59
CA PRO A 330 -6.06 -23.60 -1.84
C PRO A 330 -5.85 -22.41 -0.89
N THR A 331 -6.80 -21.47 -0.85
CA THR A 331 -6.72 -20.23 -0.05
C THR A 331 -6.38 -20.50 1.42
N TRP A 332 -6.99 -21.53 2.03
CA TRP A 332 -6.77 -21.83 3.44
C TRP A 332 -5.34 -22.29 3.76
N ARG A 333 -4.62 -22.96 2.84
CA ARG A 333 -3.20 -23.34 3.03
C ARG A 333 -2.30 -22.11 3.05
N ILE A 334 -2.56 -21.16 2.16
CA ILE A 334 -1.85 -19.90 2.14
C ILE A 334 -2.14 -19.09 3.40
N ALA A 335 -3.40 -19.11 3.88
CA ALA A 335 -3.81 -18.43 5.11
C ALA A 335 -3.12 -19.00 6.36
N GLU A 336 -2.90 -20.31 6.45
CA GLU A 336 -2.09 -20.91 7.52
C GLU A 336 -0.64 -20.42 7.49
N ASN A 337 0.00 -20.45 6.33
CA ASN A 337 1.35 -19.92 6.15
C ASN A 337 1.41 -18.40 6.42
N ARG A 338 0.38 -17.65 6.01
CA ARG A 338 0.29 -16.23 6.32
C ARG A 338 0.30 -15.98 7.83
N TRP A 339 -0.47 -16.76 8.58
CA TRP A 339 -0.47 -16.64 10.05
C TRP A 339 0.93 -16.94 10.63
N ALA A 340 1.58 -18.01 10.20
CA ALA A 340 2.93 -18.35 10.61
C ALA A 340 3.93 -17.23 10.26
N ALA A 341 3.84 -16.67 9.05
CA ALA A 341 4.68 -15.56 8.59
C ALA A 341 4.49 -14.28 9.42
N LEU A 342 3.24 -13.90 9.72
CA LEU A 342 2.95 -12.73 10.56
C LEU A 342 3.44 -12.91 11.99
N ARG A 343 3.39 -14.13 12.53
CA ARG A 343 3.83 -14.44 13.89
C ARG A 343 5.35 -14.48 14.00
N ASP A 344 5.99 -15.29 13.17
CA ASP A 344 7.40 -15.67 13.36
C ASP A 344 8.34 -15.04 12.30
N GLY A 345 7.80 -14.45 11.22
CA GLY A 345 8.59 -13.85 10.14
C GLY A 345 9.58 -14.84 9.51
N VAL A 346 10.75 -14.34 9.17
CA VAL A 346 11.83 -15.14 8.55
C VAL A 346 12.42 -16.20 9.49
N ARG A 347 12.17 -16.11 10.80
CA ARG A 347 12.65 -17.09 11.80
C ARG A 347 11.70 -18.28 11.98
N GLY A 348 10.51 -18.20 11.40
CA GLY A 348 9.50 -19.25 11.48
C GLY A 348 9.67 -20.38 10.49
N GLU A 349 8.65 -21.20 10.42
CA GLU A 349 8.49 -22.26 9.43
C GLU A 349 7.24 -22.02 8.59
N LEU A 350 7.31 -22.32 7.30
CA LEU A 350 6.20 -22.33 6.36
C LEU A 350 5.99 -23.75 5.84
N LEU A 351 4.75 -24.09 5.58
CA LEU A 351 4.40 -25.39 5.01
C LEU A 351 4.49 -25.31 3.49
N ASP A 352 5.12 -26.29 2.86
CA ASP A 352 5.01 -26.45 1.42
C ASP A 352 3.53 -26.58 1.03
N LEU A 353 3.07 -25.72 0.14
CA LEU A 353 1.65 -25.62 -0.21
C LEU A 353 1.11 -26.88 -0.92
N ARG A 354 1.97 -27.75 -1.41
CA ARG A 354 1.61 -29.00 -2.12
C ARG A 354 1.70 -30.21 -1.22
N THR A 355 2.84 -30.37 -0.52
CA THR A 355 3.14 -31.55 0.29
C THR A 355 2.73 -31.40 1.76
N GLY A 356 2.66 -30.16 2.28
CA GLY A 356 2.44 -29.88 3.70
C GLY A 356 3.70 -30.05 4.56
N GLU A 357 4.87 -30.26 3.94
CA GLU A 357 6.14 -30.41 4.64
C GLU A 357 6.60 -29.04 5.20
N ALA A 358 7.00 -29.02 6.48
CA ALA A 358 7.48 -27.80 7.12
C ALA A 358 8.90 -27.47 6.67
N ARG A 359 9.13 -26.19 6.33
CA ARG A 359 10.43 -25.68 5.89
C ARG A 359 10.72 -24.35 6.58
N PRO A 360 11.98 -24.10 7.01
CA PRO A 360 12.36 -22.79 7.54
C PRO A 360 12.01 -21.66 6.55
N ALA A 361 11.27 -20.63 6.98
CA ALA A 361 10.86 -19.50 6.13
C ALA A 361 12.09 -18.84 5.47
N ARG A 362 13.20 -18.71 6.20
CA ARG A 362 14.48 -18.22 5.68
C ARG A 362 14.94 -19.03 4.47
N ARG A 363 14.83 -20.36 4.51
CA ARG A 363 15.23 -21.22 3.39
C ARG A 363 14.30 -21.03 2.21
N CYS A 364 12.99 -20.92 2.43
CA CYS A 364 12.03 -20.61 1.37
C CYS A 364 12.36 -19.29 0.68
N LEU A 365 12.70 -18.26 1.45
CA LEU A 365 13.11 -16.95 0.91
C LEU A 365 14.39 -17.01 0.09
N HIS A 366 15.42 -17.72 0.57
CA HIS A 366 16.64 -17.89 -0.22
C HIS A 366 16.39 -18.63 -1.54
N ASP A 367 15.57 -19.67 -1.54
CA ASP A 367 15.19 -20.38 -2.77
C ASP A 367 14.43 -19.46 -3.75
N LEU A 368 13.59 -18.53 -3.24
CA LEU A 368 12.92 -17.52 -4.07
C LEU A 368 13.88 -16.50 -4.64
N ILE A 369 14.82 -16.00 -3.82
CA ILE A 369 15.86 -15.06 -4.24
C ILE A 369 16.72 -15.70 -5.34
N ASP A 370 17.21 -16.92 -5.12
CA ASP A 370 18.01 -17.67 -6.11
C ASP A 370 17.24 -17.85 -7.43
N ALA A 371 15.94 -18.16 -7.36
CA ALA A 371 15.11 -18.32 -8.52
C ALA A 371 14.80 -17.02 -9.28
N ALA A 372 14.88 -15.87 -8.61
CA ALA A 372 14.62 -14.55 -9.16
C ALA A 372 15.89 -13.80 -9.61
N GLU A 373 17.08 -14.26 -9.23
CA GLU A 373 18.36 -13.57 -9.43
C GLU A 373 18.61 -13.14 -10.88
N SER A 374 18.31 -14.00 -11.85
CA SER A 374 18.51 -13.70 -13.28
C SER A 374 17.56 -12.64 -13.84
N TYR A 375 16.51 -12.28 -13.09
CA TYR A 375 15.53 -11.26 -13.45
C TYR A 375 15.75 -9.93 -12.70
N ALA A 376 16.79 -9.85 -11.86
CA ALA A 376 17.15 -8.68 -11.07
C ALA A 376 18.48 -8.10 -11.55
N PRO A 377 18.51 -7.13 -12.48
CA PRO A 377 19.76 -6.61 -13.06
C PRO A 377 20.68 -5.99 -12.01
N ASP A 378 20.11 -5.43 -10.94
CA ASP A 378 20.87 -4.80 -9.84
C ASP A 378 21.20 -5.79 -8.70
N GLY A 379 20.91 -7.08 -8.88
CA GLY A 379 21.12 -8.13 -7.88
C GLY A 379 20.13 -8.08 -6.72
N LEU A 380 20.21 -9.07 -5.81
CA LEU A 380 19.33 -9.24 -4.65
C LEU A 380 20.10 -9.46 -3.33
N ASP A 381 21.35 -9.01 -3.24
CA ASP A 381 22.18 -9.20 -2.03
C ASP A 381 21.62 -8.48 -0.81
N ASP A 382 21.02 -7.32 -0.98
CA ASP A 382 20.34 -6.58 0.09
C ASP A 382 19.07 -7.30 0.58
N VAL A 383 18.35 -7.99 -0.29
CA VAL A 383 17.24 -8.87 0.12
C VAL A 383 17.76 -10.03 0.97
N ARG A 384 18.90 -10.63 0.58
CA ARG A 384 19.56 -11.66 1.39
C ARG A 384 19.96 -11.10 2.76
N ALA A 385 20.48 -9.86 2.80
CA ALA A 385 20.83 -9.20 4.05
C ALA A 385 19.60 -8.96 4.94
N MET A 386 18.44 -8.60 4.38
CA MET A 386 17.18 -8.47 5.12
C MET A 386 16.72 -9.81 5.71
N VAL A 387 16.88 -10.91 4.97
CA VAL A 387 16.53 -12.26 5.48
C VAL A 387 17.43 -12.63 6.68
N GLU A 388 18.71 -12.28 6.64
CA GLU A 388 19.63 -12.55 7.73
C GLU A 388 19.46 -11.60 8.94
N ASN A 389 19.09 -10.34 8.68
CA ASN A 389 18.95 -9.28 9.67
C ASN A 389 17.58 -8.60 9.54
N PRO A 390 16.48 -9.27 9.92
CA PRO A 390 15.14 -8.72 9.77
C PRO A 390 14.94 -7.51 10.68
N VAL A 391 14.40 -6.43 10.12
CA VAL A 391 14.23 -5.14 10.82
C VAL A 391 13.39 -5.27 12.10
N VAL A 392 12.47 -6.21 12.15
CA VAL A 392 11.64 -6.47 13.34
C VAL A 392 12.44 -6.79 14.59
N GLU A 393 13.59 -7.45 14.44
CA GLU A 393 14.48 -7.74 15.59
C GLU A 393 15.12 -6.46 16.14
N HIS A 394 15.54 -5.56 15.25
CA HIS A 394 16.01 -4.24 15.63
C HIS A 394 14.92 -3.41 16.34
N LEU A 395 13.70 -3.39 15.80
CA LEU A 395 12.57 -2.70 16.42
C LEU A 395 12.27 -3.24 17.83
N ARG A 396 12.31 -4.57 18.02
CA ARG A 396 12.16 -5.18 19.35
C ARG A 396 13.26 -4.78 20.31
N ALA A 397 14.50 -4.71 19.84
CA ALA A 397 15.63 -4.27 20.67
C ALA A 397 15.53 -2.80 21.09
N LEU A 398 14.92 -1.93 20.27
CA LEU A 398 14.64 -0.55 20.62
C LEU A 398 13.56 -0.42 21.71
N GLY A 399 12.53 -1.26 21.65
CA GLY A 399 11.32 -1.14 22.45
C GLY A 399 10.34 -0.08 21.91
N PRO A 400 9.04 -0.17 22.28
CA PRO A 400 7.96 0.58 21.61
C PRO A 400 8.13 2.11 21.69
N GLU A 401 8.71 2.65 22.75
CA GLU A 401 8.89 4.09 22.98
C GLU A 401 9.95 4.71 22.05
N ARG A 402 10.94 3.91 21.59
CA ARG A 402 12.04 4.39 20.76
C ARG A 402 11.84 4.15 19.27
N VAL A 403 10.81 3.40 18.90
CA VAL A 403 10.54 3.07 17.47
C VAL A 403 10.23 4.33 16.68
N MET A 404 9.29 5.18 17.12
CA MET A 404 8.93 6.38 16.35
C MET A 404 10.08 7.38 16.18
N PRO A 405 10.86 7.71 17.25
CA PRO A 405 12.08 8.51 17.09
C PRO A 405 13.04 7.95 16.03
N TRP A 406 13.32 6.64 16.09
CA TRP A 406 14.23 6.00 15.15
C TRP A 406 13.68 6.00 13.71
N LEU A 407 12.40 5.68 13.51
CA LEU A 407 11.77 5.71 12.17
C LEU A 407 11.83 7.11 11.53
N ALA A 408 11.70 8.16 12.33
CA ALA A 408 11.82 9.54 11.84
C ALA A 408 13.27 9.95 11.53
N GLU A 409 14.26 9.32 12.19
CA GLU A 409 15.69 9.54 11.94
C GLU A 409 16.13 8.90 10.62
N VAL A 410 15.73 7.64 10.38
CA VAL A 410 16.16 6.88 9.18
C VAL A 410 15.24 7.09 7.97
N PHE A 411 14.26 7.96 8.06
CA PHE A 411 13.18 8.11 7.06
C PHE A 411 13.66 8.38 5.63
N THR A 412 14.79 9.06 5.48
CA THR A 412 15.36 9.43 4.18
C THR A 412 16.57 8.57 3.75
N GLU A 413 16.93 7.55 4.52
CA GLU A 413 18.02 6.61 4.22
C GLU A 413 17.66 5.56 3.17
#